data_5b3a6f9d6ea0f45e287776cd7a48dd9b
#
_entry.id   5b3a6f9d6ea0f45e287776cd7a48dd9b
#
_cell.length_a   1.000
_cell.length_b   1.000
_cell.length_c   1.000
_cell.angle_alpha   90.00
_cell.angle_beta   90.00
_cell.angle_gamma   90.00
#
_symmetry.space_group_name_H-M   'P 1'
#
loop_
_entity.id
_entity.type
_entity.pdbx_description
1 polymer ?
#
loop_
_entity_poly.entity_id
_entity_poly.type
_entity_poly.pdbx_seq_one_letter_code
_entity_poly.pdbx_strand_id
1 'polypeptide(L)'
;MKESQKRQLKMLNRIYETCMPPRPVFKPHHDLVPNEMVPYISFADLYEYKFNVRVVHLGEYIVNNEERMENGKIVASHNSMEELVEDGWELD
;
A
#
# COMPACT_ATOMS: atom_id res chain seq x y z
N MET A 1 -5.67 -17.52 7.84
CA MET A 1 -5.98 -16.48 6.84
C MET A 1 -7.28 -16.81 6.13
N LYS A 2 -8.17 -15.82 5.98
CA LYS A 2 -9.45 -15.99 5.30
C LYS A 2 -9.25 -16.13 3.80
N GLU A 3 -10.22 -16.73 3.09
CA GLU A 3 -10.16 -16.85 1.63
C GLU A 3 -9.98 -15.51 0.91
N SER A 4 -10.70 -14.47 1.36
CA SER A 4 -10.55 -13.13 0.80
C SER A 4 -9.14 -12.60 0.98
N GLN A 5 -8.50 -12.87 2.11
CA GLN A 5 -7.13 -12.46 2.40
C GLN A 5 -6.14 -13.24 1.53
N LYS A 6 -6.36 -14.51 1.29
CA LYS A 6 -5.51 -15.31 0.39
C LYS A 6 -5.53 -14.76 -1.03
N ARG A 7 -6.71 -14.33 -1.50
CA ARG A 7 -6.83 -13.70 -2.83
C ARG A 7 -6.09 -12.36 -2.88
N GLN A 8 -6.22 -11.55 -1.82
CA GLN A 8 -5.52 -10.28 -1.73
C GLN A 8 -4.00 -10.48 -1.75
N LEU A 9 -3.51 -11.45 -0.98
CA LEU A 9 -2.10 -11.77 -0.93
C LEU A 9 -1.57 -12.21 -2.30
N LYS A 10 -2.32 -13.05 -3.01
CA LYS A 10 -1.94 -13.51 -4.35
C LYS A 10 -1.83 -12.34 -5.33
N MET A 11 -2.80 -11.43 -5.30
CA MET A 11 -2.82 -10.25 -6.17
C MET A 11 -1.66 -9.30 -5.86
N LEU A 12 -1.40 -9.05 -4.58
CA LEU A 12 -0.31 -8.18 -4.14
C LEU A 12 1.05 -8.76 -4.50
N ASN A 13 1.27 -10.06 -4.30
CA ASN A 13 2.50 -10.72 -4.68
C ASN A 13 2.74 -10.64 -6.19
N ARG A 14 1.70 -10.76 -6.99
CA ARG A 14 1.79 -10.63 -8.43
C ARG A 14 2.22 -9.22 -8.85
N ILE A 15 1.63 -8.19 -8.24
CA ILE A 15 2.01 -6.79 -8.48
C ILE A 15 3.47 -6.57 -8.07
N TYR A 16 3.85 -7.08 -6.90
CA TYR A 16 5.20 -6.97 -6.39
C TYR A 16 6.23 -7.63 -7.30
N GLU A 17 5.94 -8.84 -7.79
CA GLU A 17 6.83 -9.58 -8.68
C GLU A 17 7.03 -8.90 -10.03
N THR A 18 6.00 -8.24 -10.54
CA THR A 18 6.09 -7.55 -11.83
C THR A 18 6.80 -6.21 -11.73
N CYS A 19 6.90 -5.65 -10.53
CA CYS A 19 7.50 -4.32 -10.29
C CYS A 19 6.94 -3.25 -11.21
N MET A 20 5.67 -3.37 -11.58
CA MET A 20 5.03 -2.49 -12.57
C MET A 20 4.00 -1.57 -11.92
N PRO A 21 3.92 -0.28 -12.36
CA PRO A 21 2.78 0.55 -11.99
C PRO A 21 1.48 -0.04 -12.57
N PRO A 22 0.32 0.22 -11.97
CA PRO A 22 0.11 1.22 -10.92
C PRO A 22 0.52 0.73 -9.53
N ARG A 23 0.82 1.69 -8.66
CA ARG A 23 1.10 1.41 -7.25
C ARG A 23 -0.14 0.82 -6.60
N PRO A 24 0.01 -0.20 -5.74
CA PRO A 24 -1.12 -0.74 -5.00
C PRO A 24 -1.76 0.33 -4.11
N VAL A 25 -3.06 0.51 -4.26
CA VAL A 25 -3.86 1.43 -3.45
C VAL A 25 -4.77 0.58 -2.58
N PHE A 26 -4.88 0.95 -1.32
CA PHE A 26 -5.66 0.19 -0.35
C PHE A 26 -6.92 0.92 0.06
N LYS A 27 -7.92 0.17 0.51
CA LYS A 27 -9.09 0.74 1.16
C LYS A 27 -8.66 1.35 2.49
N PRO A 28 -9.28 2.44 2.91
CA PRO A 28 -9.04 2.98 4.24
C PRO A 28 -9.25 1.92 5.31
N HIS A 29 -8.34 1.86 6.27
CA HIS A 29 -8.35 0.85 7.31
C HIS A 29 -8.36 1.52 8.68
N HIS A 30 -9.47 1.35 9.42
CA HIS A 30 -9.68 1.96 10.74
C HIS A 30 -9.50 3.49 10.70
N ASP A 31 -8.97 4.04 11.78
CA ASP A 31 -8.68 5.47 11.90
C ASP A 31 -7.25 5.83 11.51
N LEU A 32 -6.52 4.87 10.90
CA LEU A 32 -5.13 5.07 10.51
C LEU A 32 -4.98 6.03 9.32
N VAL A 33 -6.00 6.09 8.47
CA VAL A 33 -5.96 6.91 7.25
C VAL A 33 -6.81 8.15 7.46
N PRO A 34 -6.20 9.36 7.52
CA PRO A 34 -6.95 10.60 7.61
C PRO A 34 -7.86 10.82 6.41
N ASN A 35 -8.91 11.62 6.60
CA ASN A 35 -9.80 12.00 5.51
C ASN A 35 -9.02 12.67 4.37
N GLU A 36 -9.44 12.41 3.14
CA GLU A 36 -8.81 12.96 1.92
C GLU A 36 -7.40 12.46 1.66
N MET A 37 -6.95 11.43 2.38
CA MET A 37 -5.67 10.78 2.14
C MET A 37 -5.87 9.44 1.44
N VAL A 38 -4.88 9.04 0.64
CA VAL A 38 -4.89 7.76 -0.08
C VAL A 38 -3.78 6.87 0.47
N PRO A 39 -4.10 5.67 0.99
CA PRO A 39 -3.08 4.73 1.46
C PRO A 39 -2.53 3.89 0.28
N TYR A 40 -1.20 3.72 0.26
CA TYR A 40 -0.51 3.02 -0.83
C TYR A 40 0.82 2.44 -0.37
N ILE A 41 1.41 1.54 -1.20
CA ILE A 41 2.78 1.07 -1.01
C ILE A 41 3.67 1.78 -2.04
N SER A 42 4.80 2.35 -1.60
CA SER A 42 5.75 2.99 -2.50
C SER A 42 6.69 1.96 -3.17
N PHE A 43 7.17 2.28 -4.37
CA PHE A 43 8.14 1.43 -5.05
C PHE A 43 9.48 1.40 -4.31
N ALA A 44 9.90 2.54 -3.74
CA ALA A 44 11.14 2.59 -2.98
C ALA A 44 11.11 1.62 -1.80
N ASP A 45 9.98 1.56 -1.08
CA ASP A 45 9.81 0.60 0.02
C ASP A 45 9.87 -0.83 -0.49
N LEU A 46 9.19 -1.14 -1.59
CA LEU A 46 9.19 -2.49 -2.17
C LEU A 46 10.59 -2.93 -2.60
N TYR A 47 11.38 -2.03 -3.18
CA TYR A 47 12.77 -2.31 -3.54
C TYR A 47 13.61 -2.70 -2.35
N GLU A 48 13.31 -2.15 -1.18
CA GLU A 48 14.04 -2.44 0.05
C GLU A 48 13.38 -3.55 0.88
N TYR A 49 12.40 -4.25 0.33
CA TYR A 49 11.63 -5.29 1.01
C TYR A 49 10.94 -4.77 2.27
N LYS A 50 10.49 -3.52 2.21
CA LYS A 50 9.72 -2.90 3.29
C LYS A 50 8.26 -2.84 2.88
N PHE A 51 7.40 -3.34 3.74
CA PHE A 51 5.96 -3.41 3.47
C PHE A 51 5.24 -2.36 4.31
N ASN A 52 5.58 -1.10 4.03
CA ASN A 52 5.02 0.06 4.70
C ASN A 52 3.81 0.57 3.91
N VAL A 53 2.76 0.90 4.63
CA VAL A 53 1.64 1.63 4.04
C VAL A 53 1.85 3.11 4.32
N ARG A 54 1.91 3.90 3.26
CA ARG A 54 2.07 5.35 3.32
C ARG A 54 0.79 6.03 2.88
N VAL A 55 0.63 7.29 3.22
CA VAL A 55 -0.52 8.09 2.79
C VAL A 55 -0.06 9.40 2.16
N VAL A 56 -0.80 9.83 1.14
CA VAL A 56 -0.65 11.15 0.52
C VAL A 56 -2.02 11.76 0.31
N HIS A 57 -2.09 13.07 0.15
CA HIS A 57 -3.33 13.73 -0.22
C HIS A 57 -3.83 13.23 -1.58
N LEU A 58 -5.14 13.12 -1.70
CA LEU A 58 -5.77 12.70 -2.94
C LEU A 58 -5.31 13.53 -4.14
N GLY A 59 -5.16 14.83 -3.97
CA GLY A 59 -4.68 15.72 -5.03
C GLY A 59 -3.28 15.37 -5.51
N GLU A 60 -2.36 15.05 -4.59
CA GLU A 60 -1.00 14.64 -4.95
C GLU A 60 -0.98 13.26 -5.61
N TYR A 61 -1.84 12.37 -5.19
CA TYR A 61 -1.99 11.07 -5.81
C TYR A 61 -2.48 11.19 -7.26
N ILE A 62 -3.47 12.05 -7.51
CA ILE A 62 -4.04 12.27 -8.84
C ILE A 62 -2.99 12.84 -9.81
N VAL A 63 -2.18 13.81 -9.37
CA VAL A 63 -1.12 14.38 -10.22
C VAL A 63 0.11 13.49 -10.33
N ASN A 64 0.14 12.38 -9.59
CA ASN A 64 1.21 11.39 -9.60
C ASN A 64 2.60 12.00 -9.37
N ASN A 65 2.72 12.80 -8.31
CA ASN A 65 4.00 13.38 -7.92
C ASN A 65 4.83 12.30 -7.22
N GLU A 66 5.75 11.68 -7.97
CA GLU A 66 6.56 10.57 -7.47
C GLU A 66 7.38 10.93 -6.25
N GLU A 67 8.00 12.10 -6.24
CA GLU A 67 8.80 12.55 -5.10
C GLU A 67 7.96 12.62 -3.82
N ARG A 68 6.78 13.19 -3.89
CA ARG A 68 5.84 13.26 -2.76
C ARG A 68 5.36 11.89 -2.35
N MET A 69 5.11 11.01 -3.32
CA MET A 69 4.65 9.66 -3.03
C MET A 69 5.72 8.80 -2.40
N GLU A 70 6.99 8.98 -2.76
CA GLU A 70 8.09 8.25 -2.09
C GLU A 70 8.27 8.69 -0.64
N ASN A 71 7.87 9.92 -0.30
CA ASN A 71 8.04 10.51 1.03
C ASN A 71 6.73 10.66 1.80
N GLY A 72 5.68 9.94 1.42
CA GLY A 72 4.41 9.95 2.15
C GLY A 72 4.59 9.45 3.58
N LYS A 73 3.73 9.93 4.48
CA LYS A 73 3.77 9.52 5.89
C LYS A 73 3.47 8.02 6.01
N ILE A 74 4.29 7.30 6.78
CA ILE A 74 4.07 5.89 7.08
C ILE A 74 2.99 5.77 8.16
N VAL A 75 1.92 5.04 7.88
CA VAL A 75 0.85 4.79 8.85
C VAL A 75 0.83 3.36 9.37
N ALA A 76 1.50 2.44 8.67
CA ALA A 76 1.63 1.05 9.11
C ALA A 76 2.90 0.44 8.51
N SER A 77 3.53 -0.45 9.25
CA SER A 77 4.75 -1.16 8.81
C SER A 77 4.60 -2.66 9.06
N HIS A 78 5.08 -3.45 8.13
CA HIS A 78 4.98 -4.90 8.18
C HIS A 78 6.30 -5.54 7.72
N ASN A 79 6.57 -6.75 8.20
CA ASN A 79 7.77 -7.49 7.83
C ASN A 79 7.58 -8.34 6.58
N SER A 80 6.34 -8.56 6.17
CA SER A 80 6.02 -9.35 4.99
C SER A 80 4.70 -8.90 4.39
N MET A 81 4.47 -9.29 3.13
CA MET A 81 3.20 -9.04 2.48
C MET A 81 2.05 -9.77 3.20
N GLU A 82 2.34 -10.94 3.75
CA GLU A 82 1.36 -11.71 4.53
C GLU A 82 0.89 -10.93 5.75
N GLU A 83 1.83 -10.34 6.50
CA GLU A 83 1.49 -9.51 7.66
C GLU A 83 0.64 -8.30 7.27
N LEU A 84 0.94 -7.69 6.13
CA LEU A 84 0.16 -6.56 5.62
C LEU A 84 -1.30 -6.97 5.37
N VAL A 85 -1.50 -8.11 4.72
CA VAL A 85 -2.84 -8.63 4.43
C VAL A 85 -3.55 -9.05 5.71
N GLU A 86 -2.85 -9.71 6.62
CA GLU A 86 -3.41 -10.15 7.91
C GLU A 86 -3.82 -8.96 8.78
N ASP A 87 -3.14 -7.83 8.65
CA ASP A 87 -3.48 -6.59 9.34
C ASP A 87 -4.78 -5.96 8.82
N GLY A 88 -5.32 -6.47 7.73
CA GLY A 88 -6.61 -6.04 7.20
C GLY A 88 -6.58 -5.13 6.00
N TRP A 89 -5.40 -4.83 5.46
CA TRP A 89 -5.29 -4.01 4.26
C TRP A 89 -5.81 -4.78 3.04
N GLU A 90 -6.63 -4.13 2.25
CA GLU A 90 -7.23 -4.71 1.05
C GLU A 90 -7.00 -3.78 -0.14
N LEU A 91 -6.78 -4.38 -1.31
CA LEU A 91 -6.69 -3.60 -2.54
C LEU A 91 -8.01 -2.91 -2.83
N ASP A 92 -7.89 -1.65 -3.19
CA ASP A 92 -9.05 -0.86 -3.55
C ASP A 92 -9.45 -1.11 -5.01
#